data_ccf29981d8dc68091b6655fcacbbf3b3
#
_entry.id   ccf29981d8dc68091b6655fcacbbf3b3
#
_cell.length_a   1.000
_cell.length_b   1.000
_cell.length_c   1.000
_cell.angle_alpha   90.00
_cell.angle_beta   90.00
_cell.angle_gamma   90.00
#
_symmetry.space_group_name_H-M   'P 1'
#
loop_
_entity.id
_entity.type
_entity.pdbx_description
1 polymer ?
#
loop_
_entity_poly.entity_id
_entity_poly.type
_entity_poly.pdbx_seq_one_letter_code
_entity_poly.pdbx_strand_id
1 'polypeptide(L)'
;MTTAQANKRITLKNILFLTDFSEPSGAALPFAAGIARTYGSVVHALHVLLPSAYTYMTPEMATTFLDNEEDRAKAEMQRVEAQLAGVPREVIIERGVGVWPALSETLKKDEIDLIVLGTHGRTGLQKLLLGSSAEEVFRRSRVPILTIGPAARNGAQNGGRFRSVLFATDFNIVSKAAAAYAISLAQENPARLILLHVLPEPRQNKASRSHELSIAEAIHRLQELVPPEAEFWCRPDAMVQHGEPAKQILAMAHQRGADLIVLGVRGMDGLAAMSTHLTQATAYKVVVQAPCPVLTVRS
;
A
#
# COMPACT_ATOMS: atom_id res chain seq x y z
N MET A 1 -4.66 -25.45 14.43
CA MET A 1 -3.51 -25.02 13.61
C MET A 1 -2.92 -23.80 14.30
N THR A 2 -1.71 -23.91 14.71
CA THR A 2 -1.02 -23.29 15.82
C THR A 2 -0.69 -21.81 15.59
N THR A 3 -0.74 -21.02 16.65
CA THR A 3 -0.28 -19.63 16.89
C THR A 3 1.14 -19.30 16.35
N ALA A 4 1.86 -20.29 15.85
CA ALA A 4 3.24 -20.14 15.36
C ALA A 4 3.40 -19.35 14.03
N GLN A 5 2.34 -19.07 13.27
CA GLN A 5 2.44 -18.33 12.01
C GLN A 5 2.35 -16.80 12.17
N ALA A 6 1.78 -16.30 13.26
CA ALA A 6 1.66 -14.85 13.51
C ALA A 6 2.98 -14.21 14.00
N ASN A 7 3.94 -15.03 14.44
CA ASN A 7 5.20 -14.57 15.04
C ASN A 7 6.35 -14.41 14.02
N LYS A 8 6.06 -14.55 12.72
CA LYS A 8 7.10 -14.37 11.69
C LYS A 8 7.22 -12.88 11.36
N ARG A 9 8.25 -12.26 11.96
CA ARG A 9 8.68 -10.90 11.57
C ARG A 9 8.83 -10.83 10.05
N ILE A 10 8.19 -9.87 9.40
CA ILE A 10 8.37 -9.68 7.96
C ILE A 10 9.78 -9.23 7.66
N THR A 11 10.27 -9.60 6.50
CA THR A 11 11.55 -9.15 5.97
C THR A 11 11.27 -8.32 4.73
N LEU A 12 11.74 -7.09 4.70
CA LEU A 12 11.66 -6.21 3.54
C LEU A 12 13.10 -5.89 3.13
N LYS A 13 13.67 -6.65 2.21
CA LYS A 13 15.04 -6.45 1.73
C LYS A 13 15.09 -5.47 0.57
N ASN A 14 14.13 -5.57 -0.35
CA ASN A 14 14.08 -4.81 -1.58
C ASN A 14 12.74 -4.10 -1.70
N ILE A 15 12.77 -2.76 -1.74
CA ILE A 15 11.61 -1.91 -1.87
C ILE A 15 11.66 -1.22 -3.23
N LEU A 16 10.63 -1.40 -4.05
CA LEU A 16 10.52 -0.68 -5.30
C LEU A 16 9.73 0.62 -5.08
N PHE A 17 10.34 1.75 -5.38
CA PHE A 17 9.70 3.05 -5.46
C PHE A 17 9.40 3.37 -6.93
N LEU A 18 8.11 3.39 -7.30
CA LEU A 18 7.68 3.72 -8.66
C LEU A 18 7.36 5.21 -8.76
N THR A 19 7.99 5.91 -9.70
CA THR A 19 7.82 7.35 -9.89
C THR A 19 7.59 7.74 -11.35
N ASP A 20 6.71 8.74 -11.55
CA ASP A 20 6.55 9.49 -12.80
C ASP A 20 7.02 10.95 -12.66
N PHE A 21 7.73 11.25 -11.56
CA PHE A 21 8.22 12.58 -11.17
C PHE A 21 7.11 13.61 -10.90
N SER A 22 5.85 13.17 -10.80
CA SER A 22 4.78 14.05 -10.35
C SER A 22 4.89 14.33 -8.86
N GLU A 23 4.31 15.44 -8.41
CA GLU A 23 4.22 15.77 -6.99
C GLU A 23 3.54 14.64 -6.17
N PRO A 24 2.42 14.02 -6.65
CA PRO A 24 1.84 12.87 -5.95
C PRO A 24 2.77 11.66 -5.83
N SER A 25 3.55 11.33 -6.86
CA SER A 25 4.51 10.23 -6.77
C SER A 25 5.68 10.57 -5.84
N GLY A 26 6.17 11.82 -5.88
CA GLY A 26 7.21 12.31 -4.99
C GLY A 26 6.83 12.26 -3.51
N ALA A 27 5.54 12.43 -3.18
CA ALA A 27 5.04 12.32 -1.81
C ALA A 27 5.17 10.89 -1.22
N ALA A 28 5.39 9.88 -2.06
CA ALA A 28 5.60 8.50 -1.63
C ALA A 28 7.05 8.19 -1.25
N LEU A 29 8.02 8.96 -1.74
CA LEU A 29 9.44 8.74 -1.52
C LEU A 29 9.86 8.74 -0.04
N PRO A 30 9.40 9.68 0.82
CA PRO A 30 9.73 9.67 2.25
C PRO A 30 9.30 8.38 2.97
N PHE A 31 8.19 7.75 2.53
CA PHE A 31 7.73 6.48 3.09
C PHE A 31 8.61 5.31 2.65
N ALA A 32 9.00 5.25 1.38
CA ALA A 32 9.96 4.26 0.89
C ALA A 32 11.29 4.36 1.66
N ALA A 33 11.83 5.58 1.81
CA ALA A 33 13.05 5.85 2.54
C ALA A 33 12.94 5.51 4.05
N GLY A 34 11.79 5.83 4.68
CA GLY A 34 11.54 5.56 6.09
C GLY A 34 11.49 4.07 6.39
N ILE A 35 10.75 3.30 5.57
CA ILE A 35 10.69 1.84 5.68
C ILE A 35 12.07 1.23 5.41
N ALA A 36 12.78 1.70 4.39
CA ALA A 36 14.11 1.21 4.07
C ALA A 36 15.10 1.40 5.23
N ARG A 37 15.08 2.56 5.91
CA ARG A 37 15.91 2.79 7.12
C ARG A 37 15.54 1.86 8.27
N THR A 38 14.25 1.57 8.43
CA THR A 38 13.74 0.71 9.51
C THR A 38 14.12 -0.75 9.32
N TYR A 39 14.07 -1.25 8.07
CA TYR A 39 14.32 -2.66 7.75
C TYR A 39 15.73 -2.93 7.19
N GLY A 40 16.52 -1.90 6.92
CA GLY A 40 17.82 -2.03 6.24
C GLY A 40 17.69 -2.42 4.78
N SER A 41 16.63 -1.97 4.11
CA SER A 41 16.29 -2.34 2.73
C SER A 41 17.10 -1.55 1.70
N VAL A 42 17.23 -2.13 0.50
CA VAL A 42 17.63 -1.41 -0.72
C VAL A 42 16.37 -0.79 -1.36
N VAL A 43 16.44 0.47 -1.79
CA VAL A 43 15.37 1.13 -2.55
C VAL A 43 15.71 1.11 -4.04
N HIS A 44 14.92 0.39 -4.82
CA HIS A 44 14.96 0.39 -6.29
C HIS A 44 14.01 1.48 -6.80
N ALA A 45 14.57 2.64 -7.21
CA ALA A 45 13.77 3.75 -7.74
C ALA A 45 13.58 3.54 -9.25
N LEU A 46 12.36 3.22 -9.66
CA LEU A 46 12.00 2.91 -11.05
C LEU A 46 11.20 4.04 -11.68
N HIS A 47 11.68 4.52 -12.83
CA HIS A 47 10.91 5.34 -13.78
C HIS A 47 10.78 4.63 -15.11
N VAL A 48 9.58 4.64 -15.71
CA VAL A 48 9.31 4.01 -17.00
C VAL A 48 9.03 5.09 -18.05
N LEU A 49 9.88 5.14 -19.08
CA LEU A 49 9.70 5.97 -20.26
C LEU A 49 8.70 5.29 -21.19
N LEU A 50 7.54 5.92 -21.38
CA LEU A 50 6.46 5.41 -22.21
C LEU A 50 6.48 6.04 -23.61
N PRO A 51 6.27 5.26 -24.68
CA PRO A 51 6.36 5.73 -26.06
C PRO A 51 5.17 6.58 -26.54
N SER A 52 4.36 7.13 -25.64
CA SER A 52 3.08 7.76 -25.95
C SER A 52 3.13 8.97 -26.89
N ALA A 53 4.32 9.53 -27.16
CA ALA A 53 4.47 10.70 -28.04
C ALA A 53 5.04 10.40 -29.44
N TYR A 54 5.49 9.16 -29.73
CA TYR A 54 6.28 8.87 -30.93
C TYR A 54 5.49 8.40 -32.14
N THR A 55 4.24 8.05 -31.98
CA THR A 55 3.43 7.36 -33.02
C THR A 55 3.24 8.20 -34.29
N TYR A 56 3.50 9.51 -34.22
CA TYR A 56 3.31 10.43 -35.34
C TYR A 56 4.59 11.20 -35.73
N MET A 57 5.77 10.79 -35.23
CA MET A 57 7.06 11.44 -35.50
C MET A 57 7.87 10.69 -36.57
N THR A 58 8.70 11.42 -37.32
CA THR A 58 9.71 10.78 -38.17
C THR A 58 10.74 10.04 -37.29
N PRO A 59 11.45 9.03 -37.79
CA PRO A 59 12.46 8.30 -37.01
C PRO A 59 13.52 9.22 -36.36
N GLU A 60 13.98 10.25 -37.08
CA GLU A 60 14.98 11.19 -36.60
C GLU A 60 14.44 12.07 -35.49
N MET A 61 13.20 12.56 -35.61
CA MET A 61 12.53 13.34 -34.57
C MET A 61 12.27 12.47 -33.34
N ALA A 62 11.86 11.22 -33.53
CA ALA A 62 11.61 10.28 -32.45
C ALA A 62 12.88 9.99 -31.64
N THR A 63 14.04 9.81 -32.31
CA THR A 63 15.33 9.61 -31.63
C THR A 63 15.71 10.80 -30.77
N THR A 64 15.71 12.01 -31.34
CA THR A 64 16.06 13.23 -30.61
C THR A 64 15.11 13.47 -29.42
N PHE A 65 13.82 13.20 -29.60
CA PHE A 65 12.85 13.34 -28.51
C PHE A 65 13.08 12.32 -27.40
N LEU A 66 13.38 11.06 -27.75
CA LEU A 66 13.71 10.01 -26.80
C LEU A 66 14.95 10.33 -25.96
N ASP A 67 16.00 10.85 -26.60
CA ASP A 67 17.24 11.22 -25.91
C ASP A 67 16.98 12.37 -24.92
N ASN A 68 16.19 13.37 -25.33
CA ASN A 68 15.80 14.50 -24.46
C ASN A 68 14.94 14.04 -23.25
N GLU A 69 13.98 13.12 -23.46
CA GLU A 69 13.15 12.58 -22.36
C GLU A 69 13.99 11.72 -21.42
N GLU A 70 14.96 10.97 -21.93
CA GLU A 70 15.86 10.18 -21.09
C GLU A 70 16.80 11.05 -20.27
N ASP A 71 17.37 12.12 -20.86
CA ASP A 71 18.23 13.05 -20.13
C ASP A 71 17.45 13.82 -19.06
N ARG A 72 16.21 14.17 -19.34
CA ARG A 72 15.30 14.75 -18.34
C ARG A 72 15.01 13.76 -17.22
N ALA A 73 14.72 12.50 -17.55
CA ALA A 73 14.48 11.46 -16.57
C ALA A 73 15.71 11.21 -15.68
N LYS A 74 16.93 11.22 -16.25
CA LYS A 74 18.18 11.12 -15.50
C LYS A 74 18.34 12.27 -14.51
N ALA A 75 18.05 13.52 -14.94
CA ALA A 75 18.14 14.69 -14.07
C ALA A 75 17.12 14.63 -12.91
N GLU A 76 15.90 14.21 -13.17
CA GLU A 76 14.88 14.03 -12.11
C GLU A 76 15.25 12.86 -11.17
N MET A 77 15.80 11.76 -11.72
CA MET A 77 16.26 10.63 -10.91
C MET A 77 17.42 11.01 -9.98
N GLN A 78 18.33 11.89 -10.41
CA GLN A 78 19.38 12.42 -9.53
C GLN A 78 18.79 13.15 -8.32
N ARG A 79 17.66 13.86 -8.48
CA ARG A 79 16.96 14.51 -7.36
C ARG A 79 16.33 13.50 -6.42
N VAL A 80 15.74 12.41 -6.96
CA VAL A 80 15.22 11.28 -6.17
C VAL A 80 16.36 10.64 -5.39
N GLU A 81 17.47 10.37 -6.05
CA GLU A 81 18.66 9.78 -5.45
C GLU A 81 19.23 10.62 -4.30
N ALA A 82 19.28 11.94 -4.46
CA ALA A 82 19.73 12.86 -3.41
C ALA A 82 18.82 12.79 -2.17
N GLN A 83 17.51 12.61 -2.33
CA GLN A 83 16.55 12.45 -1.22
C GLN A 83 16.68 11.09 -0.53
N LEU A 84 17.24 10.07 -1.19
CA LEU A 84 17.57 8.77 -0.63
C LEU A 84 18.95 8.71 0.04
N ALA A 85 19.58 9.84 0.31
CA ALA A 85 20.87 9.89 0.98
C ALA A 85 20.85 9.10 2.31
N GLY A 86 21.86 8.25 2.50
CA GLY A 86 21.95 7.36 3.67
C GLY A 86 21.07 6.10 3.61
N VAL A 87 20.43 5.83 2.47
CA VAL A 87 19.68 4.59 2.18
C VAL A 87 20.38 3.87 1.03
N PRO A 88 20.65 2.55 1.12
CA PRO A 88 21.08 1.75 -0.02
C PRO A 88 20.05 1.87 -1.15
N ARG A 89 20.51 2.14 -2.36
CA ARG A 89 19.60 2.41 -3.48
C ARG A 89 20.15 2.00 -4.82
N GLU A 90 19.25 1.73 -5.74
CA GLU A 90 19.48 1.52 -7.17
C GLU A 90 18.51 2.40 -7.96
N VAL A 91 19.00 3.07 -8.99
CA VAL A 91 18.20 3.93 -9.89
C VAL A 91 18.00 3.21 -11.21
N ILE A 92 16.75 3.06 -11.61
CA ILE A 92 16.35 2.30 -12.79
C ILE A 92 15.50 3.21 -13.68
N ILE A 93 15.94 3.43 -14.92
CA ILE A 93 15.17 4.09 -15.96
C ILE A 93 14.99 3.08 -17.08
N GLU A 94 13.75 2.67 -17.30
CA GLU A 94 13.42 1.66 -18.32
C GLU A 94 12.55 2.24 -19.43
N ARG A 95 12.79 1.81 -20.66
CA ARG A 95 11.92 2.07 -21.80
C ARG A 95 10.93 0.92 -21.92
N GLY A 96 9.64 1.22 -21.92
CA GLY A 96 8.60 0.17 -21.96
C GLY A 96 7.36 0.57 -22.73
N VAL A 97 6.65 -0.42 -23.26
CA VAL A 97 5.33 -0.23 -23.91
C VAL A 97 4.21 0.03 -22.91
N GLY A 98 4.50 -0.09 -21.62
CA GLY A 98 3.60 0.14 -20.50
C GLY A 98 4.33 0.01 -19.18
N VAL A 99 3.73 0.55 -18.11
CA VAL A 99 4.34 0.52 -16.77
C VAL A 99 4.43 -0.90 -16.24
N TRP A 100 3.37 -1.70 -16.38
CA TRP A 100 3.35 -3.06 -15.83
C TRP A 100 4.36 -4.02 -16.47
N PRO A 101 4.56 -4.06 -17.80
CA PRO A 101 5.60 -4.92 -18.39
C PRO A 101 6.99 -4.64 -17.79
N ALA A 102 7.43 -3.38 -17.77
CA ALA A 102 8.71 -2.97 -17.19
C ALA A 102 8.80 -3.33 -15.70
N LEU A 103 7.77 -2.95 -14.92
CA LEU A 103 7.70 -3.25 -13.50
C LEU A 103 7.77 -4.75 -13.22
N SER A 104 7.07 -5.59 -14.00
CA SER A 104 7.01 -7.04 -13.76
C SER A 104 8.36 -7.74 -13.96
N GLU A 105 9.23 -7.20 -14.78
CA GLU A 105 10.61 -7.67 -14.95
C GLU A 105 11.46 -7.32 -13.73
N THR A 106 11.40 -6.05 -13.29
CA THR A 106 12.10 -5.58 -12.08
C THR A 106 11.64 -6.36 -10.83
N LEU A 107 10.34 -6.63 -10.69
CA LEU A 107 9.82 -7.39 -9.54
C LEU A 107 10.44 -8.79 -9.42
N LYS A 108 10.72 -9.45 -10.55
CA LYS A 108 11.31 -10.81 -10.58
C LYS A 108 12.82 -10.77 -10.42
N LYS A 109 13.48 -9.85 -11.14
CA LYS A 109 14.93 -9.73 -11.17
C LYS A 109 15.50 -9.37 -9.81
N ASP A 110 14.86 -8.40 -9.14
CA ASP A 110 15.39 -7.78 -7.93
C ASP A 110 14.68 -8.26 -6.66
N GLU A 111 13.89 -9.35 -6.74
CA GLU A 111 13.19 -9.98 -5.62
C GLU A 111 12.47 -8.96 -4.72
N ILE A 112 11.66 -8.10 -5.33
CA ILE A 112 10.99 -6.99 -4.64
C ILE A 112 9.96 -7.50 -3.61
N ASP A 113 10.08 -7.03 -2.38
CA ASP A 113 9.23 -7.40 -1.24
C ASP A 113 8.07 -6.41 -1.02
N LEU A 114 8.23 -5.16 -1.45
CA LEU A 114 7.26 -4.09 -1.28
C LEU A 114 7.31 -3.10 -2.46
N ILE A 115 6.15 -2.74 -2.99
CA ILE A 115 6.02 -1.64 -3.96
C ILE A 115 5.50 -0.41 -3.21
N VAL A 116 6.11 0.76 -3.45
CA VAL A 116 5.68 2.05 -2.92
C VAL A 116 5.37 2.99 -4.07
N LEU A 117 4.17 3.56 -4.11
CA LEU A 117 3.73 4.44 -5.20
C LEU A 117 2.68 5.46 -4.76
N GLY A 118 2.58 6.57 -5.49
CA GLY A 118 1.48 7.52 -5.37
C GLY A 118 0.22 7.02 -6.08
N THR A 119 -0.96 7.34 -5.54
CA THR A 119 -2.25 6.93 -6.14
C THR A 119 -2.63 7.74 -7.38
N HIS A 120 -2.04 8.93 -7.58
CA HIS A 120 -2.29 9.83 -8.71
C HIS A 120 -0.96 10.17 -9.40
N GLY A 121 -1.01 10.36 -10.70
CA GLY A 121 0.12 10.80 -11.51
C GLY A 121 -0.04 12.23 -12.02
N ARG A 122 0.64 12.55 -13.13
CA ARG A 122 0.70 13.87 -13.77
C ARG A 122 -0.66 14.49 -14.12
N THR A 123 -1.69 13.70 -14.36
CA THR A 123 -3.00 14.19 -14.81
C THR A 123 -3.84 14.85 -13.71
N GLY A 124 -3.48 14.72 -12.44
CA GLY A 124 -4.01 15.51 -11.31
C GLY A 124 -5.54 15.58 -11.18
N LEU A 125 -6.28 14.71 -11.87
CA LEU A 125 -7.74 14.70 -11.83
C LEU A 125 -8.20 14.44 -10.40
N GLN A 126 -8.85 15.43 -9.81
CA GLN A 126 -9.43 15.40 -8.45
C GLN A 126 -10.59 14.39 -8.28
N LYS A 127 -10.73 13.45 -9.19
CA LYS A 127 -11.72 12.37 -9.06
C LYS A 127 -11.17 11.31 -8.12
N LEU A 128 -12.04 10.74 -7.29
CA LEU A 128 -11.83 9.60 -6.39
C LEU A 128 -11.49 8.30 -7.18
N LEU A 129 -10.41 8.33 -7.97
CA LEU A 129 -9.98 7.24 -8.85
C LEU A 129 -8.46 7.14 -8.79
N LEU A 130 -7.94 5.92 -8.83
CA LEU A 130 -6.50 5.67 -9.02
C LEU A 130 -6.08 6.13 -10.42
N GLY A 131 -4.86 6.65 -10.54
CA GLY A 131 -4.23 6.83 -11.85
C GLY A 131 -4.07 5.50 -12.57
N SER A 132 -4.08 5.52 -13.90
CA SER A 132 -4.05 4.30 -14.72
C SER A 132 -2.91 3.33 -14.38
N SER A 133 -1.70 3.84 -14.17
CA SER A 133 -0.53 3.04 -13.78
C SER A 133 -0.68 2.47 -12.36
N ALA A 134 -1.14 3.29 -11.41
CA ALA A 134 -1.38 2.86 -10.04
C ALA A 134 -2.48 1.79 -9.97
N GLU A 135 -3.56 1.95 -10.75
CA GLU A 135 -4.63 0.97 -10.85
C GLU A 135 -4.13 -0.34 -11.47
N GLU A 136 -3.33 -0.27 -12.54
CA GLU A 136 -2.77 -1.46 -13.18
C GLU A 136 -1.87 -2.24 -12.22
N VAL A 137 -0.96 -1.56 -11.51
CA VAL A 137 -0.10 -2.17 -10.48
C VAL A 137 -0.96 -2.76 -9.36
N PHE A 138 -1.94 -2.00 -8.84
CA PHE A 138 -2.85 -2.47 -7.81
C PHE A 138 -3.62 -3.73 -8.23
N ARG A 139 -3.98 -3.89 -9.50
CA ARG A 139 -4.72 -5.05 -10.00
C ARG A 139 -3.85 -6.29 -10.19
N ARG A 140 -2.63 -6.11 -10.69
CA ARG A 140 -1.78 -7.21 -11.20
C ARG A 140 -0.74 -7.70 -10.21
N SER A 141 -0.26 -6.84 -9.31
CA SER A 141 0.82 -7.20 -8.41
C SER A 141 0.37 -8.23 -7.37
N ARG A 142 1.23 -9.21 -7.12
CA ARG A 142 1.16 -10.11 -5.96
C ARG A 142 2.04 -9.63 -4.81
N VAL A 143 3.01 -8.77 -5.11
CA VAL A 143 3.83 -8.10 -4.10
C VAL A 143 2.97 -7.09 -3.34
N PRO A 144 3.11 -6.97 -2.02
CA PRO A 144 2.43 -5.95 -1.23
C PRO A 144 2.67 -4.55 -1.78
N ILE A 145 1.63 -3.70 -1.70
CA ILE A 145 1.69 -2.34 -2.24
C ILE A 145 1.34 -1.34 -1.15
N LEU A 146 2.25 -0.40 -0.91
CA LEU A 146 1.99 0.80 -0.13
C LEU A 146 1.59 1.95 -1.07
N THR A 147 0.34 2.36 -0.99
CA THR A 147 -0.20 3.45 -1.79
C THR A 147 -0.31 4.73 -0.97
N ILE A 148 0.13 5.85 -1.54
CA ILE A 148 0.09 7.16 -0.90
C ILE A 148 -0.90 8.04 -1.66
N GLY A 149 -2.04 8.35 -1.03
CA GLY A 149 -3.08 9.23 -1.55
C GLY A 149 -2.78 10.71 -1.31
N PRO A 150 -3.53 11.61 -1.95
CA PRO A 150 -3.35 13.06 -1.80
C PRO A 150 -3.51 13.55 -0.35
N ALA A 151 -4.42 12.94 0.40
CA ALA A 151 -4.66 13.29 1.80
C ALA A 151 -3.55 12.80 2.75
N ALA A 152 -2.78 11.80 2.33
CA ALA A 152 -1.71 11.19 3.13
C ALA A 152 -0.39 11.96 3.13
N ARG A 153 -0.27 13.04 2.34
CA ARG A 153 0.98 13.80 2.15
C ARG A 153 1.55 14.37 3.45
N ASN A 154 0.68 14.75 4.39
CA ASN A 154 1.10 15.30 5.68
C ASN A 154 1.85 14.29 6.57
N GLY A 155 1.67 12.98 6.37
CA GLY A 155 2.40 11.92 7.07
C GLY A 155 3.89 11.81 6.67
N ALA A 156 4.29 12.36 5.52
CA ALA A 156 5.67 12.39 5.07
C ALA A 156 6.60 13.20 6.01
N GLN A 157 6.06 14.15 6.77
CA GLN A 157 6.81 14.97 7.73
C GLN A 157 7.46 14.15 8.87
N ASN A 158 6.95 12.94 9.15
CA ASN A 158 7.52 12.03 10.14
C ASN A 158 8.67 11.14 9.58
N GLY A 159 9.20 11.45 8.38
CA GLY A 159 10.26 10.67 7.75
C GLY A 159 9.84 9.23 7.40
N GLY A 160 8.54 9.01 7.14
CA GLY A 160 7.99 7.70 6.79
C GLY A 160 7.82 6.73 7.97
N ARG A 161 7.88 7.22 9.22
CA ARG A 161 7.60 6.42 10.42
C ARG A 161 6.12 6.42 10.75
N PHE A 162 5.64 5.29 11.24
CA PHE A 162 4.25 5.10 11.66
C PHE A 162 4.14 5.12 13.19
N ARG A 163 3.13 5.84 13.71
CA ARG A 163 2.82 5.92 15.16
C ARG A 163 1.52 5.22 15.51
N SER A 164 0.63 5.05 14.52
CA SER A 164 -0.69 4.44 14.69
C SER A 164 -1.04 3.63 13.46
N VAL A 165 -1.01 2.31 13.59
CA VAL A 165 -1.33 1.35 12.52
C VAL A 165 -2.74 0.83 12.72
N LEU A 166 -3.63 1.02 11.74
CA LEU A 166 -4.97 0.44 11.69
C LEU A 166 -4.95 -0.78 10.79
N PHE A 167 -5.13 -1.96 11.36
CA PHE A 167 -5.32 -3.20 10.64
C PHE A 167 -6.80 -3.58 10.60
N ALA A 168 -7.39 -3.65 9.41
CA ALA A 168 -8.77 -4.08 9.24
C ALA A 168 -8.83 -5.47 8.58
N THR A 169 -9.64 -6.36 9.16
CA THR A 169 -9.70 -7.77 8.79
C THR A 169 -11.15 -8.29 8.68
N ASP A 170 -11.37 -9.17 7.71
CA ASP A 170 -12.57 -10.02 7.60
C ASP A 170 -12.28 -11.48 8.04
N PHE A 171 -11.12 -11.68 8.67
CA PHE A 171 -10.63 -12.99 9.14
C PHE A 171 -10.39 -14.05 8.05
N ASN A 172 -10.39 -13.67 6.79
CA ASN A 172 -10.00 -14.61 5.73
C ASN A 172 -8.48 -14.89 5.75
N ILE A 173 -8.06 -15.87 4.94
CA ILE A 173 -6.64 -16.29 4.92
C ILE A 173 -5.69 -15.17 4.47
N VAL A 174 -6.13 -14.31 3.56
CA VAL A 174 -5.34 -13.18 3.05
C VAL A 174 -5.21 -12.10 4.11
N SER A 175 -6.30 -11.80 4.83
CA SER A 175 -6.26 -10.89 5.97
C SER A 175 -5.32 -11.37 7.07
N LYS A 176 -5.21 -12.69 7.29
CA LYS A 176 -4.22 -13.24 8.23
C LYS A 176 -2.78 -12.99 7.78
N ALA A 177 -2.49 -13.10 6.48
CA ALA A 177 -1.18 -12.74 5.95
C ALA A 177 -0.88 -11.25 6.17
N ALA A 178 -1.87 -10.36 5.97
CA ALA A 178 -1.74 -8.93 6.20
C ALA A 178 -1.51 -8.57 7.69
N ALA A 179 -2.00 -9.39 8.63
CA ALA A 179 -1.76 -9.20 10.06
C ALA A 179 -0.26 -9.20 10.40
N ALA A 180 0.55 -10.07 9.76
CA ALA A 180 2.00 -10.13 9.98
C ALA A 180 2.67 -8.79 9.61
N TYR A 181 2.22 -8.14 8.54
CA TYR A 181 2.72 -6.81 8.15
C TYR A 181 2.32 -5.73 9.15
N ALA A 182 1.06 -5.69 9.58
CA ALA A 182 0.57 -4.71 10.55
C ALA A 182 1.32 -4.83 11.88
N ILE A 183 1.49 -6.04 12.40
CA ILE A 183 2.19 -6.34 13.65
C ILE A 183 3.66 -5.97 13.54
N SER A 184 4.36 -6.41 12.48
CA SER A 184 5.77 -6.11 12.30
C SER A 184 6.02 -4.61 12.14
N LEU A 185 5.19 -3.90 11.35
CA LEU A 185 5.32 -2.45 11.20
C LEU A 185 5.04 -1.70 12.51
N ALA A 186 4.08 -2.15 13.32
CA ALA A 186 3.83 -1.58 14.63
C ALA A 186 5.00 -1.82 15.60
N GLN A 187 5.62 -3.01 15.54
CA GLN A 187 6.76 -3.38 16.37
C GLN A 187 7.99 -2.54 16.02
N GLU A 188 8.35 -2.44 14.75
CA GLU A 188 9.54 -1.72 14.29
C GLU A 188 9.43 -0.20 14.49
N ASN A 189 8.23 0.33 14.59
CA ASN A 189 7.99 1.77 14.73
C ASN A 189 7.54 2.19 16.14
N PRO A 190 7.59 1.36 17.18
CA PRO A 190 6.87 1.41 18.45
C PRO A 190 5.50 2.13 18.33
N ALA A 191 4.64 1.61 17.43
CA ALA A 191 3.37 2.21 17.07
C ALA A 191 2.20 1.58 17.83
N ARG A 192 1.15 2.36 18.06
CA ARG A 192 -0.15 1.83 18.48
C ARG A 192 -0.73 0.95 17.38
N LEU A 193 -1.23 -0.23 17.74
CA LEU A 193 -1.89 -1.15 16.82
C LEU A 193 -3.39 -1.19 17.09
N ILE A 194 -4.19 -0.77 16.12
CA ILE A 194 -5.66 -0.83 16.15
C ILE A 194 -6.10 -1.98 15.27
N LEU A 195 -6.84 -2.93 15.84
CA LEU A 195 -7.38 -4.08 15.14
C LEU A 195 -8.88 -3.85 14.92
N LEU A 196 -9.33 -3.85 13.69
CA LEU A 196 -10.72 -3.55 13.34
C LEU A 196 -11.37 -4.72 12.59
N HIS A 197 -12.53 -5.12 13.08
CA HIS A 197 -13.47 -5.94 12.33
C HIS A 197 -14.80 -5.20 12.12
N VAL A 198 -15.39 -5.33 10.94
CA VAL A 198 -16.68 -4.69 10.63
C VAL A 198 -17.73 -5.76 10.40
N LEU A 199 -18.71 -5.77 11.28
CA LEU A 199 -19.91 -6.62 11.17
C LEU A 199 -20.97 -5.96 10.27
N PRO A 200 -21.80 -6.75 9.57
CA PRO A 200 -22.97 -6.20 8.91
C PRO A 200 -23.90 -5.48 9.88
N GLU A 201 -24.71 -4.53 9.37
CA GLU A 201 -25.76 -3.90 10.16
C GLU A 201 -26.69 -4.95 10.79
N PRO A 202 -27.02 -4.82 12.08
CA PRO A 202 -27.95 -5.72 12.74
C PRO A 202 -29.32 -5.65 12.05
N ARG A 203 -29.86 -6.80 11.68
CA ARG A 203 -31.25 -6.88 11.21
C ARG A 203 -32.18 -6.61 12.39
N GLN A 204 -33.18 -5.75 12.22
CA GLN A 204 -34.10 -5.24 13.26
C GLN A 204 -34.78 -6.35 14.12
N ASN A 205 -34.77 -7.61 13.72
CA ASN A 205 -35.41 -8.73 14.39
C ASN A 205 -34.47 -9.79 14.99
N LYS A 206 -33.15 -9.55 15.07
CA LYS A 206 -32.25 -10.50 15.75
C LYS A 206 -32.13 -10.15 17.22
N ALA A 207 -32.37 -11.15 18.07
CA ALA A 207 -32.26 -11.01 19.51
C ALA A 207 -30.91 -10.39 19.93
N SER A 208 -30.95 -9.41 20.83
CA SER A 208 -29.76 -8.67 21.32
C SER A 208 -28.62 -9.60 21.77
N ARG A 209 -28.95 -10.76 22.37
CA ARG A 209 -27.98 -11.74 22.86
C ARG A 209 -27.12 -12.37 21.75
N SER A 210 -27.68 -12.67 20.58
CA SER A 210 -26.89 -13.22 19.46
C SER A 210 -25.95 -12.20 18.84
N HIS A 211 -26.28 -10.92 18.97
CA HIS A 211 -25.47 -9.81 18.51
C HIS A 211 -24.28 -9.54 19.45
N GLU A 212 -24.52 -9.54 20.76
CA GLU A 212 -23.46 -9.42 21.77
C GLU A 212 -22.44 -10.57 21.68
N LEU A 213 -22.90 -11.79 21.46
CA LEU A 213 -22.03 -12.94 21.24
C LEU A 213 -21.18 -12.78 19.98
N SER A 214 -21.74 -12.24 18.89
CA SER A 214 -20.99 -12.00 17.66
C SER A 214 -19.89 -10.94 17.84
N ILE A 215 -20.13 -9.90 18.65
CA ILE A 215 -19.14 -8.88 18.99
C ILE A 215 -18.02 -9.48 19.85
N ALA A 216 -18.39 -10.24 20.91
CA ALA A 216 -17.43 -10.86 21.81
C ALA A 216 -16.53 -11.87 21.07
N GLU A 217 -17.12 -12.67 20.18
CA GLU A 217 -16.38 -13.59 19.33
C GLU A 217 -15.40 -12.85 18.39
N ALA A 218 -15.85 -11.77 17.75
CA ALA A 218 -15.00 -10.98 16.87
C ALA A 218 -13.82 -10.32 17.62
N ILE A 219 -14.07 -9.79 18.83
CA ILE A 219 -13.00 -9.24 19.70
C ILE A 219 -11.99 -10.35 20.04
N HIS A 220 -12.46 -11.50 20.49
CA HIS A 220 -11.58 -12.64 20.80
C HIS A 220 -10.71 -13.04 19.60
N ARG A 221 -11.31 -13.16 18.41
CA ARG A 221 -10.58 -13.48 17.17
C ARG A 221 -9.57 -12.41 16.78
N LEU A 222 -9.85 -11.11 17.03
CA LEU A 222 -8.90 -10.03 16.82
C LEU A 222 -7.70 -10.15 17.78
N GLN A 223 -7.95 -10.45 19.04
CA GLN A 223 -6.90 -10.65 20.04
C GLN A 223 -6.02 -11.86 19.71
N GLU A 224 -6.59 -12.96 19.20
CA GLU A 224 -5.84 -14.15 18.78
C GLU A 224 -4.89 -13.90 17.59
N LEU A 225 -5.09 -12.82 16.80
CA LEU A 225 -4.19 -12.46 15.70
C LEU A 225 -2.85 -11.89 16.20
N VAL A 226 -2.82 -11.37 17.41
CA VAL A 226 -1.65 -10.69 17.98
C VAL A 226 -0.94 -11.63 18.94
N PRO A 227 0.39 -11.79 18.83
CA PRO A 227 1.12 -12.61 19.78
C PRO A 227 1.05 -12.00 21.20
N PRO A 228 1.02 -12.81 22.27
CA PRO A 228 0.95 -12.31 23.65
C PRO A 228 2.04 -11.29 24.01
N GLU A 229 3.21 -11.45 23.41
CA GLU A 229 4.36 -10.58 23.64
C GLU A 229 4.16 -9.16 23.06
N ALA A 230 3.15 -8.96 22.20
CA ALA A 230 2.86 -7.65 21.61
C ALA A 230 2.56 -6.58 22.67
N GLU A 231 2.04 -6.95 23.82
CA GLU A 231 1.77 -6.02 24.92
C GLU A 231 3.04 -5.30 25.44
N PHE A 232 4.22 -5.89 25.23
CA PHE A 232 5.51 -5.28 25.66
C PHE A 232 5.95 -4.13 24.73
N TRP A 233 5.50 -4.09 23.47
CA TRP A 233 5.97 -3.11 22.50
C TRP A 233 4.86 -2.31 21.79
N CYS A 234 3.62 -2.79 21.79
CA CYS A 234 2.45 -2.02 21.40
C CYS A 234 1.27 -2.32 22.35
N ARG A 235 0.26 -1.48 22.32
CA ARG A 235 -1.01 -1.71 23.02
C ARG A 235 -2.07 -2.03 21.98
N PRO A 236 -2.32 -3.31 21.66
CA PRO A 236 -3.33 -3.70 20.68
C PRO A 236 -4.72 -3.28 21.18
N ASP A 237 -5.44 -2.53 20.34
CA ASP A 237 -6.81 -2.06 20.64
C ASP A 237 -7.77 -2.77 19.67
N ALA A 238 -8.47 -3.80 20.16
CA ALA A 238 -9.40 -4.60 19.36
C ALA A 238 -10.78 -3.94 19.32
N MET A 239 -11.27 -3.65 18.14
CA MET A 239 -12.50 -2.91 17.91
C MET A 239 -13.41 -3.61 16.90
N VAL A 240 -14.71 -3.55 17.17
CA VAL A 240 -15.76 -4.04 16.26
C VAL A 240 -16.67 -2.86 15.93
N GLN A 241 -16.95 -2.70 14.64
CA GLN A 241 -17.89 -1.71 14.12
C GLN A 241 -18.98 -2.38 13.30
N HIS A 242 -20.08 -1.67 13.02
CA HIS A 242 -21.18 -2.16 12.19
C HIS A 242 -21.33 -1.27 10.95
N GLY A 243 -21.69 -1.88 9.82
CA GLY A 243 -22.03 -1.16 8.61
C GLY A 243 -21.19 -1.51 7.39
N GLU A 244 -21.00 -0.54 6.49
CA GLU A 244 -20.20 -0.72 5.29
C GLU A 244 -18.69 -0.70 5.63
N PRO A 245 -17.94 -1.78 5.32
CA PRO A 245 -16.55 -1.90 5.74
C PRO A 245 -15.66 -0.71 5.35
N ALA A 246 -15.74 -0.23 4.10
CA ALA A 246 -14.90 0.89 3.66
C ALA A 246 -15.18 2.16 4.46
N LYS A 247 -16.45 2.48 4.73
CA LYS A 247 -16.84 3.65 5.52
C LYS A 247 -16.33 3.56 6.96
N GLN A 248 -16.47 2.39 7.58
CA GLN A 248 -16.05 2.20 8.97
C GLN A 248 -14.52 2.24 9.12
N ILE A 249 -13.78 1.67 8.15
CA ILE A 249 -12.31 1.74 8.13
C ILE A 249 -11.84 3.19 8.01
N LEU A 250 -12.40 3.96 7.08
CA LEU A 250 -12.05 5.36 6.88
C LEU A 250 -12.41 6.24 8.08
N ALA A 251 -13.60 6.04 8.65
CA ALA A 251 -14.05 6.75 9.86
C ALA A 251 -13.11 6.44 11.03
N MET A 252 -12.77 5.18 11.25
CA MET A 252 -11.87 4.75 12.31
C MET A 252 -10.45 5.31 12.12
N ALA A 253 -9.92 5.29 10.89
CA ALA A 253 -8.62 5.88 10.58
C ALA A 253 -8.58 7.38 10.95
N HIS A 254 -9.64 8.12 10.63
CA HIS A 254 -9.75 9.53 10.98
C HIS A 254 -9.90 9.75 12.49
N GLN A 255 -10.81 9.03 13.14
CA GLN A 255 -11.12 9.18 14.57
C GLN A 255 -9.93 8.84 15.47
N ARG A 256 -9.15 7.85 15.09
CA ARG A 256 -8.00 7.35 15.87
C ARG A 256 -6.68 7.94 15.43
N GLY A 257 -6.67 8.81 14.42
CA GLY A 257 -5.45 9.40 13.86
C GLY A 257 -4.48 8.32 13.34
N ALA A 258 -5.01 7.32 12.62
CA ALA A 258 -4.16 6.31 12.01
C ALA A 258 -3.30 6.96 10.92
N ASP A 259 -2.01 6.63 10.91
CA ASP A 259 -1.06 7.09 9.91
C ASP A 259 -0.61 5.96 8.95
N LEU A 260 -1.15 4.76 9.16
CA LEU A 260 -1.10 3.64 8.22
C LEU A 260 -2.36 2.79 8.35
N ILE A 261 -2.98 2.43 7.22
CA ILE A 261 -4.00 1.39 7.15
C ILE A 261 -3.40 0.15 6.50
N VAL A 262 -3.65 -1.04 7.06
CA VAL A 262 -3.21 -2.33 6.51
C VAL A 262 -4.44 -3.19 6.19
N LEU A 263 -4.50 -3.73 4.96
CA LEU A 263 -5.61 -4.53 4.45
C LEU A 263 -5.12 -5.79 3.74
N GLY A 264 -5.80 -6.90 3.94
CA GLY A 264 -5.71 -8.07 3.07
C GLY A 264 -6.60 -7.90 1.84
N VAL A 265 -6.07 -8.16 0.64
CA VAL A 265 -6.80 -8.06 -0.63
C VAL A 265 -6.76 -9.39 -1.36
N ARG A 266 -7.92 -9.97 -1.65
CA ARG A 266 -8.00 -11.21 -2.45
C ARG A 266 -7.45 -10.98 -3.84
N GLY A 267 -6.63 -11.92 -4.33
CA GLY A 267 -6.18 -11.91 -5.72
C GLY A 267 -7.39 -11.97 -6.67
N MET A 268 -7.28 -11.23 -7.76
CA MET A 268 -8.27 -11.30 -8.84
C MET A 268 -7.76 -12.29 -9.88
N ASP A 269 -8.08 -13.58 -9.72
CA ASP A 269 -7.71 -14.61 -10.69
C ASP A 269 -8.75 -14.68 -11.82
N GLY A 270 -8.26 -14.80 -13.05
CA GLY A 270 -9.08 -15.05 -14.23
C GLY A 270 -9.92 -13.88 -14.74
N LEU A 271 -11.11 -14.17 -15.33
CA LEU A 271 -12.02 -13.21 -15.95
C LEU A 271 -12.50 -12.09 -15.01
N ALA A 272 -12.48 -12.31 -13.71
CA ALA A 272 -12.81 -11.29 -12.69
C ALA A 272 -11.81 -10.11 -12.68
N ALA A 273 -10.58 -10.33 -13.14
CA ALA A 273 -9.58 -9.26 -13.29
C ALA A 273 -9.94 -8.23 -14.37
N MET A 274 -10.83 -8.59 -15.31
CA MET A 274 -11.28 -7.73 -16.41
C MET A 274 -12.59 -6.99 -16.12
N SER A 275 -13.23 -7.25 -14.97
CA SER A 275 -14.55 -6.69 -14.66
C SER A 275 -14.46 -5.30 -14.01
N THR A 276 -15.45 -4.45 -14.31
CA THR A 276 -15.67 -3.09 -13.78
C THR A 276 -15.98 -3.04 -12.28
N HIS A 277 -15.98 -4.20 -11.57
CA HIS A 277 -16.35 -4.29 -10.15
C HIS A 277 -15.24 -3.90 -9.16
N LEU A 278 -14.05 -3.52 -9.65
CA LEU A 278 -12.94 -3.12 -8.77
C LEU A 278 -13.31 -1.92 -7.89
N THR A 279 -14.02 -0.94 -8.44
CA THR A 279 -14.46 0.26 -7.72
C THR A 279 -15.41 -0.02 -6.55
N GLN A 280 -16.02 -1.20 -6.51
CA GLN A 280 -16.90 -1.63 -5.42
C GLN A 280 -16.14 -2.38 -4.31
N ALA A 281 -14.91 -2.82 -4.58
CA ALA A 281 -14.11 -3.53 -3.57
C ALA A 281 -13.75 -2.60 -2.40
N THR A 282 -13.89 -3.10 -1.18
CA THR A 282 -13.57 -2.36 0.05
C THR A 282 -12.16 -1.75 0.00
N ALA A 283 -11.16 -2.55 -0.37
CA ALA A 283 -9.78 -2.10 -0.42
C ALA A 283 -9.56 -0.96 -1.42
N TYR A 284 -10.17 -1.03 -2.61
CA TYR A 284 -10.10 0.05 -3.60
C TYR A 284 -10.67 1.36 -3.06
N LYS A 285 -11.87 1.31 -2.45
CA LYS A 285 -12.50 2.49 -1.86
C LYS A 285 -11.62 3.09 -0.76
N VAL A 286 -11.01 2.25 0.08
CA VAL A 286 -10.11 2.71 1.13
C VAL A 286 -8.85 3.35 0.53
N VAL A 287 -8.18 2.70 -0.42
CA VAL A 287 -6.95 3.23 -1.07
C VAL A 287 -7.17 4.61 -1.68
N VAL A 288 -8.33 4.83 -2.30
CA VAL A 288 -8.64 6.09 -2.98
C VAL A 288 -9.00 7.22 -2.00
N GLN A 289 -9.59 6.90 -0.84
CA GLN A 289 -10.18 7.88 0.08
C GLN A 289 -9.43 8.01 1.42
N ALA A 290 -8.41 7.18 1.65
CA ALA A 290 -7.72 7.15 2.93
C ALA A 290 -7.03 8.48 3.28
N PRO A 291 -7.10 8.91 4.56
CA PRO A 291 -6.38 10.08 5.05
C PRO A 291 -4.89 9.83 5.25
N CYS A 292 -4.44 8.59 5.14
CA CYS A 292 -3.07 8.13 5.37
C CYS A 292 -2.67 7.06 4.34
N PRO A 293 -1.39 6.67 4.26
CA PRO A 293 -0.93 5.55 3.46
C PRO A 293 -1.74 4.28 3.69
N VAL A 294 -1.92 3.47 2.64
CA VAL A 294 -2.61 2.18 2.71
C VAL A 294 -1.70 1.08 2.19
N LEU A 295 -1.37 0.14 3.06
CA LEU A 295 -0.67 -1.10 2.70
C LEU A 295 -1.69 -2.18 2.36
N THR A 296 -1.66 -2.67 1.14
CA THR A 296 -2.47 -3.80 0.69
C THR A 296 -1.59 -5.03 0.50
N VAL A 297 -1.96 -6.14 1.14
CA VAL A 297 -1.23 -7.41 1.11
C VAL A 297 -2.08 -8.45 0.38
N ARG A 298 -1.46 -9.17 -0.55
CA ARG A 298 -2.05 -10.29 -1.29
C ARG A 298 -1.36 -11.59 -0.95
N SER A 299 -2.06 -12.70 -1.07
CA SER A 299 -1.54 -14.05 -0.93
C SER A 299 -1.73 -14.85 -2.21
#